data_9bac1e1d950deda113af0b24f0f590b9
#
_entry.id   9bac1e1d950deda113af0b24f0f590b9
#
_cell.length_a   1.000
_cell.length_b   1.000
_cell.length_c   1.000
_cell.angle_alpha   90.00
_cell.angle_beta   90.00
_cell.angle_gamma   90.00
#
_symmetry.space_group_name_H-M   'P 1'
#
loop_
_entity.id
_entity.type
_entity.pdbx_description
1 polymer ?
#
loop_
_entity_poly.entity_id
_entity_poly.type
_entity_poly.pdbx_seq_one_letter_code
_entity_poly.pdbx_strand_id
1 'polypeptide(L)'
;MPAPLVAVLIILSVLVFIGLIIIISNIKVVKQTEKIIVERLGAYRTTWGVGIHMLLPFFDRIAVRVSMKEQVRDFDPQSVITKDNVTMQIDTVVFYVVTDAKLYAYGVENPMAAINYLSEIGRASCRERVCRMV
;
A
#
# COMPACT_ATOMS: atom_id res chain seq x y z
N MET A 1 -53.51 2.26 -21.22
CA MET A 1 -52.14 1.82 -21.56
C MET A 1 -52.06 0.31 -21.45
N PRO A 2 -51.58 -0.41 -22.42
CA PRO A 2 -51.52 -1.88 -22.34
C PRO A 2 -50.58 -2.31 -21.23
N ALA A 3 -51.01 -3.23 -20.41
CA ALA A 3 -50.29 -3.78 -19.26
C ALA A 3 -48.82 -4.18 -19.58
N PRO A 4 -48.47 -4.72 -20.74
CA PRO A 4 -47.10 -5.07 -21.07
C PRO A 4 -46.17 -3.85 -21.20
N LEU A 5 -46.68 -2.69 -21.64
CA LEU A 5 -45.90 -1.46 -21.78
C LEU A 5 -45.48 -0.90 -20.37
N VAL A 6 -46.39 -0.96 -19.44
CA VAL A 6 -46.11 -0.51 -18.05
C VAL A 6 -45.09 -1.43 -17.38
N ALA A 7 -45.19 -2.73 -17.59
CA ALA A 7 -44.20 -3.70 -17.08
C ALA A 7 -42.80 -3.46 -17.64
N VAL A 8 -42.67 -3.20 -18.93
CA VAL A 8 -41.38 -2.87 -19.58
C VAL A 8 -40.78 -1.58 -19.02
N LEU A 9 -41.60 -0.54 -18.82
CA LEU A 9 -41.13 0.72 -18.24
C LEU A 9 -40.62 0.56 -16.79
N ILE A 10 -41.32 -0.26 -16.00
CA ILE A 10 -40.89 -0.55 -14.62
C ILE A 10 -39.57 -1.31 -14.61
N ILE A 11 -39.41 -2.33 -15.45
CA ILE A 11 -38.18 -3.12 -15.56
C ILE A 11 -37.04 -2.20 -15.99
N LEU A 12 -37.25 -1.37 -17.00
CA LEU A 12 -36.24 -0.41 -17.48
C LEU A 12 -35.81 0.59 -16.38
N SER A 13 -36.77 1.12 -15.63
CA SER A 13 -36.54 2.03 -14.51
C SER A 13 -35.71 1.38 -13.41
N VAL A 14 -36.03 0.14 -13.03
CA VAL A 14 -35.28 -0.62 -12.03
C VAL A 14 -33.86 -0.89 -12.50
N LEU A 15 -33.68 -1.23 -13.79
CA LEU A 15 -32.35 -1.53 -14.36
C LEU A 15 -31.47 -0.28 -14.38
N VAL A 16 -32.03 0.87 -14.75
CA VAL A 16 -31.32 2.17 -14.69
C VAL A 16 -30.95 2.54 -13.25
N PHE A 17 -31.86 2.31 -12.31
CA PHE A 17 -31.62 2.61 -10.89
C PHE A 17 -30.50 1.76 -10.30
N ILE A 18 -30.47 0.46 -10.62
CA ILE A 18 -29.39 -0.45 -10.22
C ILE A 18 -28.07 -0.01 -10.83
N GLY A 19 -28.07 0.34 -12.12
CA GLY A 19 -26.87 0.86 -12.81
C GLY A 19 -26.31 2.12 -12.14
N LEU A 20 -27.19 3.04 -11.76
CA LEU A 20 -26.78 4.27 -11.07
C LEU A 20 -26.15 3.98 -9.71
N ILE A 21 -26.72 3.06 -8.93
CA ILE A 21 -26.16 2.64 -7.63
C ILE A 21 -24.76 2.04 -7.81
N ILE A 22 -24.56 1.20 -8.82
CA ILE A 22 -23.26 0.59 -9.11
C ILE A 22 -22.23 1.68 -9.46
N ILE A 23 -22.58 2.66 -10.26
CA ILE A 23 -21.66 3.75 -10.64
C ILE A 23 -21.24 4.57 -9.42
N ILE A 24 -22.19 4.97 -8.57
CA ILE A 24 -21.91 5.77 -7.36
C ILE A 24 -21.04 5.00 -6.37
N SER A 25 -21.27 3.70 -6.21
CA SER A 25 -20.50 2.83 -5.29
C SER A 25 -19.04 2.65 -5.72
N ASN A 26 -18.71 2.89 -6.99
CA ASN A 26 -17.37 2.71 -7.54
C ASN A 26 -16.48 3.95 -7.46
N ILE A 27 -16.99 5.05 -6.95
CA ILE A 27 -16.19 6.25 -6.72
C ILE A 27 -15.34 6.04 -5.47
N LYS A 28 -14.03 6.10 -5.63
CA LYS A 28 -13.05 6.03 -4.52
C LYS A 28 -12.26 7.32 -4.45
N VAL A 29 -12.16 7.85 -3.23
CA VAL A 29 -11.36 9.04 -2.93
C VAL A 29 -10.04 8.61 -2.35
N VAL A 30 -8.94 9.05 -2.96
CA VAL A 30 -7.59 8.79 -2.50
C VAL A 30 -7.06 9.99 -1.73
N LYS A 31 -6.60 9.79 -0.51
CA LYS A 31 -6.03 10.84 0.35
C LYS A 31 -4.67 11.28 -0.17
N GLN A 32 -4.28 12.52 0.19
CA GLN A 32 -3.01 13.12 -0.27
C GLN A 32 -1.75 12.34 0.13
N THR A 33 -1.84 11.57 1.19
CA THR A 33 -0.69 10.84 1.75
C THR A 33 -0.65 9.37 1.35
N GLU A 34 -1.58 8.94 0.50
CA GLU A 34 -1.70 7.55 0.08
C GLU A 34 -1.59 7.44 -1.45
N LYS A 35 -1.00 6.34 -1.90
CA LYS A 35 -1.09 5.90 -3.30
C LYS A 35 -1.76 4.54 -3.35
N ILE A 36 -2.66 4.37 -4.31
CA ILE A 36 -3.38 3.12 -4.50
C ILE A 36 -2.89 2.48 -5.79
N ILE A 37 -2.47 1.24 -5.68
CA ILE A 37 -2.08 0.43 -6.82
C ILE A 37 -3.30 -0.34 -7.29
N VAL A 38 -3.62 -0.16 -8.56
CA VAL A 38 -4.77 -0.81 -9.20
C VAL A 38 -4.25 -1.87 -10.15
N GLU A 39 -4.75 -3.08 -9.95
CA GLU A 39 -4.54 -4.22 -10.82
C GLU A 39 -5.78 -4.46 -11.68
N ARG A 40 -5.54 -4.83 -12.92
CA ARG A 40 -6.58 -5.31 -13.84
C ARG A 40 -6.29 -6.75 -14.19
N LEU A 41 -7.21 -7.66 -13.81
CA LEU A 41 -7.09 -9.10 -14.06
C LEU A 41 -5.75 -9.70 -13.59
N GLY A 42 -5.22 -9.20 -12.45
CA GLY A 42 -3.95 -9.67 -11.88
C GLY A 42 -2.69 -9.00 -12.45
N ALA A 43 -2.82 -8.09 -13.41
CA ALA A 43 -1.69 -7.32 -13.94
C ALA A 43 -1.71 -5.88 -13.42
N TYR A 44 -0.53 -5.33 -13.13
CA TYR A 44 -0.39 -3.91 -12.80
C TYR A 44 -0.93 -3.03 -13.93
N ARG A 45 -1.86 -2.16 -13.61
CA ARG A 45 -2.38 -1.18 -14.57
C ARG A 45 -1.83 0.21 -14.34
N THR A 46 -2.06 0.74 -13.14
CA THR A 46 -1.66 2.11 -12.81
C THR A 46 -1.60 2.33 -11.31
N THR A 47 -0.88 3.37 -10.91
CA THR A 47 -0.87 3.87 -9.53
C THR A 47 -1.71 5.12 -9.46
N TRP A 48 -2.75 5.11 -8.64
CA TRP A 48 -3.58 6.27 -8.41
C TRP A 48 -2.94 7.20 -7.40
N GLY A 49 -2.79 8.46 -7.80
CA GLY A 49 -2.42 9.54 -6.92
C GLY A 49 -3.64 10.11 -6.19
N VAL A 50 -3.48 11.31 -5.68
CA VAL A 50 -4.49 12.08 -4.96
C VAL A 50 -5.68 12.41 -5.86
N GLY A 51 -6.88 12.29 -5.33
CA GLY A 51 -8.09 12.74 -6.00
C GLY A 51 -9.19 11.68 -6.06
N ILE A 52 -10.17 11.98 -6.90
CA ILE A 52 -11.32 11.12 -7.13
C ILE A 52 -11.01 10.22 -8.32
N HIS A 53 -11.08 8.91 -8.11
CA HIS A 53 -10.88 7.92 -9.14
C HIS A 53 -12.09 7.00 -9.24
N MET A 54 -12.38 6.56 -10.47
CA MET A 54 -13.46 5.63 -10.74
C MET A 54 -12.87 4.24 -10.95
N LEU A 55 -13.34 3.29 -10.16
CA LEU A 55 -12.97 1.89 -10.24
C LEU A 55 -13.99 1.13 -11.11
N LEU A 56 -13.52 0.30 -12.01
CA LEU A 56 -14.40 -0.61 -12.75
C LEU A 56 -14.59 -1.90 -11.94
N PRO A 57 -15.79 -2.16 -11.39
CA PRO A 57 -16.00 -3.20 -10.38
C PRO A 57 -15.68 -4.62 -10.84
N PHE A 58 -15.76 -4.87 -12.14
CA PHE A 58 -15.54 -6.19 -12.74
C PHE A 58 -14.08 -6.48 -13.09
N PHE A 59 -13.32 -5.44 -13.47
CA PHE A 59 -11.99 -5.60 -14.04
C PHE A 59 -10.86 -5.05 -13.16
N ASP A 60 -11.14 -3.99 -12.42
CA ASP A 60 -10.14 -3.28 -11.64
C ASP A 60 -10.26 -3.67 -10.16
N ARG A 61 -9.12 -4.05 -9.58
CA ARG A 61 -9.00 -4.40 -8.16
C ARG A 61 -7.95 -3.53 -7.50
N ILE A 62 -8.22 -3.09 -6.30
CA ILE A 62 -7.21 -2.45 -5.46
C ILE A 62 -6.28 -3.54 -4.93
N ALA A 63 -5.03 -3.53 -5.38
CA ALA A 63 -4.01 -4.48 -4.95
C ALA A 63 -3.45 -4.08 -3.59
N VAL A 64 -2.90 -2.87 -3.49
CA VAL A 64 -2.23 -2.40 -2.28
C VAL A 64 -2.49 -0.90 -2.10
N ARG A 65 -2.65 -0.48 -0.85
CA ARG A 65 -2.63 0.92 -0.44
C ARG A 65 -1.30 1.21 0.24
N VAL A 66 -0.55 2.14 -0.29
CA VAL A 66 0.76 2.49 0.23
C VAL A 66 0.70 3.90 0.83
N SER A 67 1.07 4.02 2.10
CA SER A 67 1.25 5.31 2.74
C SER A 67 2.61 5.89 2.36
N MET A 68 2.59 7.12 1.86
CA MET A 68 3.80 7.88 1.51
C MET A 68 4.32 8.70 2.68
N LYS A 69 3.69 8.59 3.86
CA LYS A 69 4.19 9.25 5.07
C LYS A 69 5.43 8.55 5.59
N GLU A 70 6.26 9.33 6.24
CA GLU A 70 7.34 8.79 7.05
C GLU A 70 6.79 7.83 8.11
N GLN A 71 7.32 6.63 8.13
CA GLN A 71 6.94 5.58 9.07
C GLN A 71 8.11 5.27 9.99
N VAL A 72 7.77 5.06 11.25
CA VAL A 72 8.71 4.67 12.30
C VAL A 72 8.46 3.22 12.62
N ARG A 73 9.53 2.44 12.67
CA ARG A 73 9.48 1.05 13.14
C ARG A 73 10.48 0.86 14.24
N ASP A 74 9.97 0.37 15.35
CA ASP A 74 10.77 -0.10 16.47
C ASP A 74 11.09 -1.58 16.23
N PHE A 75 12.33 -1.93 16.41
CA PHE A 75 12.77 -3.34 16.40
C PHE A 75 13.04 -3.80 17.81
N ASP A 76 12.73 -5.07 18.04
CA ASP A 76 12.98 -5.69 19.36
C ASP A 76 14.43 -5.53 19.77
N PRO A 77 14.67 -5.29 21.07
CA PRO A 77 16.01 -5.15 21.62
C PRO A 77 16.84 -6.40 21.34
N GLN A 78 17.99 -6.23 20.71
CA GLN A 78 18.90 -7.33 20.45
C GLN A 78 20.13 -7.23 21.34
N SER A 79 20.50 -8.34 21.94
CA SER A 79 21.74 -8.43 22.68
C SER A 79 22.93 -8.56 21.73
N VAL A 80 23.84 -7.61 21.81
CA VAL A 80 25.11 -7.63 21.07
C VAL A 80 26.27 -7.73 22.04
N ILE A 81 27.31 -8.45 21.61
CA ILE A 81 28.55 -8.56 22.37
C ILE A 81 29.53 -7.54 21.81
N THR A 82 29.97 -6.62 22.66
CA THR A 82 30.98 -5.63 22.29
C THR A 82 32.37 -6.27 22.25
N LYS A 83 33.35 -5.53 21.66
CA LYS A 83 34.73 -5.97 21.55
C LYS A 83 35.38 -6.24 22.91
N ASP A 84 34.85 -5.63 23.98
CA ASP A 84 35.28 -5.81 25.37
C ASP A 84 34.58 -6.98 26.06
N ASN A 85 33.89 -7.83 25.33
CA ASN A 85 33.16 -9.00 25.82
C ASN A 85 32.01 -8.68 26.79
N VAL A 86 31.41 -7.50 26.65
CA VAL A 86 30.26 -7.06 27.46
C VAL A 86 29.00 -7.22 26.60
N THR A 87 27.98 -7.86 27.14
CA THR A 87 26.66 -8.01 26.50
C THR A 87 25.87 -6.71 26.74
N MET A 88 25.45 -6.06 25.67
CA MET A 88 24.57 -4.89 25.72
C MET A 88 23.29 -5.18 24.96
N GLN A 89 22.17 -4.64 25.45
CA GLN A 89 20.92 -4.59 24.70
C GLN A 89 20.87 -3.28 23.93
N ILE A 90 20.61 -3.35 22.64
CA ILE A 90 20.51 -2.17 21.76
C ILE A 90 19.11 -2.13 21.18
N ASP A 91 18.40 -1.02 21.45
CA ASP A 91 17.15 -0.67 20.84
C ASP A 91 17.42 0.09 19.54
N THR A 92 16.72 -0.28 18.48
CA THR A 92 16.89 0.38 17.17
C THR A 92 15.55 0.83 16.65
N VAL A 93 15.48 2.11 16.31
CA VAL A 93 14.33 2.73 15.65
C VAL A 93 14.74 3.11 14.24
N VAL A 94 13.98 2.66 13.25
CA VAL A 94 14.23 2.97 11.84
C VAL A 94 13.11 3.85 11.30
N PHE A 95 13.50 4.98 10.73
CA PHE A 95 12.62 5.88 9.99
C PHE A 95 12.76 5.57 8.51
N TYR A 96 11.64 5.34 7.82
CA TYR A 96 11.66 5.10 6.39
C TYR A 96 10.48 5.78 5.70
N VAL A 97 10.71 6.16 4.46
CA VAL A 97 9.69 6.75 3.57
C VAL A 97 9.63 5.92 2.30
N VAL A 98 8.42 5.60 1.88
CA VAL A 98 8.20 4.93 0.60
C VAL A 98 8.21 5.97 -0.51
N THR A 99 9.23 5.94 -1.36
CA THR A 99 9.37 6.87 -2.49
C THR A 99 8.57 6.39 -3.71
N ASP A 100 8.60 5.08 -3.99
CA ASP A 100 7.90 4.49 -5.12
C ASP A 100 6.96 3.37 -4.65
N ALA A 101 5.66 3.61 -4.81
CA ALA A 101 4.62 2.67 -4.39
C ALA A 101 4.64 1.37 -5.20
N LYS A 102 5.01 1.45 -6.50
CA LYS A 102 5.09 0.28 -7.38
C LYS A 102 6.22 -0.66 -6.97
N LEU A 103 7.41 -0.11 -6.73
CA LEU A 103 8.55 -0.89 -6.25
C LEU A 103 8.30 -1.48 -4.87
N TYR A 104 7.63 -0.74 -4.00
CA TYR A 104 7.25 -1.24 -2.68
C TYR A 104 6.30 -2.43 -2.75
N ALA A 105 5.34 -2.42 -3.67
CA ALA A 105 4.33 -3.48 -3.78
C ALA A 105 4.81 -4.72 -4.55
N TYR A 106 5.65 -4.52 -5.57
CA TYR A 106 6.07 -5.61 -6.48
C TYR A 106 7.56 -5.90 -6.46
N GLY A 107 8.37 -4.98 -5.98
CA GLY A 107 9.83 -5.12 -6.00
C GLY A 107 10.36 -6.06 -4.93
N VAL A 108 9.67 -6.17 -3.79
CA VAL A 108 10.10 -7.01 -2.65
C VAL A 108 8.88 -7.75 -2.11
N GLU A 109 9.00 -9.05 -1.97
CA GLU A 109 7.92 -9.91 -1.45
C GLU A 109 7.53 -9.54 -0.01
N ASN A 110 8.52 -9.19 0.82
CA ASN A 110 8.32 -8.71 2.18
C ASN A 110 9.21 -7.49 2.46
N PRO A 111 8.72 -6.25 2.18
CA PRO A 111 9.51 -5.04 2.36
C PRO A 111 9.95 -4.84 3.82
N MET A 112 9.15 -5.28 4.79
CA MET A 112 9.50 -5.21 6.21
C MET A 112 10.65 -6.14 6.56
N ALA A 113 10.68 -7.35 6.02
CA ALA A 113 11.81 -8.28 6.21
C ALA A 113 13.09 -7.73 5.58
N ALA A 114 13.01 -7.11 4.39
CA ALA A 114 14.17 -6.50 3.75
C ALA A 114 14.75 -5.33 4.56
N ILE A 115 13.91 -4.47 5.13
CA ILE A 115 14.34 -3.38 6.02
C ILE A 115 15.00 -3.94 7.28
N ASN A 116 14.44 -5.00 7.85
CA ASN A 116 15.00 -5.66 9.02
C ASN A 116 16.40 -6.23 8.71
N TYR A 117 16.53 -6.96 7.61
CA TYR A 117 17.83 -7.50 7.16
C TYR A 117 18.86 -6.39 6.92
N LEU A 118 18.47 -5.31 6.25
CA LEU A 118 19.37 -4.18 5.99
C LEU A 118 19.80 -3.47 7.28
N SER A 119 18.91 -3.36 8.25
CA SER A 119 19.23 -2.76 9.56
C SER A 119 20.18 -3.65 10.36
N GLU A 120 20.05 -4.96 10.26
CA GLU A 120 20.92 -5.93 10.92
C GLU A 120 22.33 -5.94 10.30
N ILE A 121 22.42 -5.94 8.96
CA ILE A 121 23.70 -5.83 8.23
C ILE A 121 24.35 -4.47 8.48
N GLY A 122 23.58 -3.38 8.52
CA GLY A 122 24.06 -2.03 8.83
C GLY A 122 24.73 -1.96 10.21
N ARG A 123 24.18 -2.65 11.19
CA ARG A 123 24.77 -2.77 12.54
C ARG A 123 26.10 -3.54 12.53
N ALA A 124 26.18 -4.61 11.79
CA ALA A 124 27.42 -5.40 11.65
C ALA A 124 28.51 -4.62 10.94
N SER A 125 28.15 -3.75 9.97
CA SER A 125 29.08 -2.89 9.22
C SER A 125 29.47 -1.60 9.94
N CYS A 126 28.67 -1.13 10.90
CA CYS A 126 28.97 0.06 11.72
C CYS A 126 30.17 -0.10 12.68
N ARG A 127 30.85 -1.23 12.65
CA ARG A 127 32.00 -1.50 13.50
C ARG A 127 33.22 -0.64 13.15
N GLU A 128 33.25 0.00 11.97
CA GLU A 128 34.48 0.66 11.49
C GLU A 128 34.33 2.08 10.91
N ARG A 129 33.11 2.56 10.63
CA ARG A 129 32.90 3.93 10.12
C ARG A 129 31.53 4.45 10.52
N VAL A 130 31.48 5.74 10.87
CA VAL A 130 30.25 6.50 11.10
C VAL A 130 29.25 6.21 9.98
N CYS A 131 28.17 5.50 10.28
CA CYS A 131 27.11 5.21 9.32
C CYS A 131 26.39 6.51 8.99
N ARG A 132 26.72 7.06 7.83
CA ARG A 132 25.92 8.07 7.17
C ARG A 132 24.86 7.31 6.36
N MET A 133 23.73 7.01 6.97
CA MET A 133 22.55 6.65 6.20
C MET A 133 21.95 7.92 5.61
N VAL A 134 21.99 8.00 4.31
CA VAL A 134 21.25 8.97 3.51
C VAL A 134 19.99 8.27 2.99
#